data_441c3b9f73fa73fd5f922342994b8498
#
_entry.id   441c3b9f73fa73fd5f922342994b8498
#
_cell.length_a   1.000
_cell.length_b   1.000
_cell.length_c   1.000
_cell.angle_alpha   90.00
_cell.angle_beta   90.00
_cell.angle_gamma   90.00
#
_symmetry.space_group_name_H-M   'P 1'
#
loop_
_entity.id
_entity.type
_entity.pdbx_description
1 polymer ?
#
loop_
_entity_poly.entity_id
_entity_poly.type
_entity_poly.pdbx_seq_one_letter_code
_entity_poly.pdbx_strand_id
1 'polypeptide(L)'
;MGRLIKRLKKDIRQKRFYYRLLFFYTVLGVVIISAVTGISFSLLGKRYEQEIRRSNSRVLEQVAYFTDEALYGTVTQMINDYILIDYSEAGISRFYSPNAGFTNYDCYKYHQLLIGLVAKNDFVHSITIYRKNPNYVVDSRYGLGMDPNSRFEDLDRLFPFSDYCNLALGEERIQMAAPLELGPCNWPYLTVLRRIPLYGDVEEMSGYFAVAFEPDVLWEKISGSFQFQGSLLIMDETGKLILSNMPDSPETVHIQEILNENFFRNG
;
A
#
# COMPACT_ATOMS: atom_id res chain seq x y z
N MET A 1 -28.77 62.25 -69.45
CA MET A 1 -27.81 61.15 -69.23
C MET A 1 -26.97 61.31 -67.98
N GLY A 2 -26.44 62.47 -67.56
CA GLY A 2 -25.55 62.65 -66.43
C GLY A 2 -26.12 62.34 -65.03
N ARG A 3 -27.44 62.50 -64.80
CA ARG A 3 -28.08 62.21 -63.50
C ARG A 3 -28.23 60.70 -63.19
N LEU A 4 -28.43 59.89 -64.19
CA LEU A 4 -28.52 58.39 -64.04
C LEU A 4 -27.15 57.77 -63.71
N ILE A 5 -26.10 58.23 -64.34
CA ILE A 5 -24.73 57.80 -64.06
C ILE A 5 -24.28 58.13 -62.63
N LYS A 6 -24.67 59.35 -62.17
CA LYS A 6 -24.36 59.73 -60.75
C LYS A 6 -25.10 58.84 -59.71
N ARG A 7 -26.37 58.48 -59.99
CA ARG A 7 -27.14 57.61 -59.11
C ARG A 7 -26.54 56.20 -59.07
N LEU A 8 -26.21 55.65 -60.23
CA LEU A 8 -25.58 54.33 -60.32
C LEU A 8 -24.21 54.26 -59.59
N LYS A 9 -23.37 55.30 -59.73
CA LYS A 9 -22.09 55.38 -58.99
C LYS A 9 -22.31 55.53 -57.50
N LYS A 10 -23.33 56.22 -57.03
CA LYS A 10 -23.70 56.33 -55.61
C LYS A 10 -24.17 55.02 -55.04
N ASP A 11 -25.01 54.27 -55.76
CA ASP A 11 -25.51 52.96 -55.34
C ASP A 11 -24.40 51.89 -55.25
N ILE A 12 -23.49 51.87 -56.22
CA ILE A 12 -22.33 50.97 -56.22
C ILE A 12 -21.37 51.31 -55.05
N ARG A 13 -21.21 52.60 -54.74
CA ARG A 13 -20.36 53.03 -53.63
C ARG A 13 -20.97 52.71 -52.28
N GLN A 14 -22.29 52.84 -52.12
CA GLN A 14 -23.03 52.43 -50.91
C GLN A 14 -23.00 50.90 -50.69
N LYS A 15 -23.21 50.12 -51.78
CA LYS A 15 -23.11 48.62 -51.68
C LYS A 15 -21.72 48.22 -51.35
N ARG A 16 -20.66 48.77 -51.89
CA ARG A 16 -19.24 48.52 -51.51
C ARG A 16 -18.94 48.84 -50.05
N PHE A 17 -19.49 49.93 -49.55
CA PHE A 17 -19.33 50.30 -48.13
C PHE A 17 -20.04 49.30 -47.21
N TYR A 18 -21.28 48.89 -47.56
CA TYR A 18 -22.05 47.92 -46.83
C TYR A 18 -21.34 46.54 -46.75
N TYR A 19 -20.81 46.02 -47.85
CA TYR A 19 -20.06 44.77 -47.87
C TYR A 19 -18.77 44.83 -47.08
N ARG A 20 -18.07 45.95 -47.06
CA ARG A 20 -16.88 46.15 -46.24
C ARG A 20 -17.23 46.15 -44.75
N LEU A 21 -18.29 46.80 -44.38
CA LEU A 21 -18.78 46.85 -43.02
C LEU A 21 -19.22 45.45 -42.53
N LEU A 22 -20.00 44.72 -43.35
CA LEU A 22 -20.42 43.37 -43.07
C LEU A 22 -19.23 42.44 -42.90
N PHE A 23 -18.26 42.48 -43.80
CA PHE A 23 -17.03 41.69 -43.72
C PHE A 23 -16.27 41.99 -42.44
N PHE A 24 -16.12 43.26 -42.07
CA PHE A 24 -15.43 43.67 -40.85
C PHE A 24 -16.13 43.11 -39.60
N TYR A 25 -17.45 43.22 -39.51
CA TYR A 25 -18.18 42.66 -38.36
C TYR A 25 -18.12 41.12 -38.32
N THR A 26 -18.16 40.48 -39.48
CA THR A 26 -18.02 38.98 -39.53
C THR A 26 -16.64 38.56 -39.04
N VAL A 27 -15.57 39.19 -39.51
CA VAL A 27 -14.20 38.91 -39.08
C VAL A 27 -14.04 39.21 -37.59
N LEU A 28 -14.54 40.32 -37.10
CA LEU A 28 -14.50 40.68 -35.69
C LEU A 28 -15.25 39.63 -34.83
N GLY A 29 -16.43 39.20 -35.28
CA GLY A 29 -17.20 38.15 -34.61
C GLY A 29 -16.44 36.84 -34.52
N VAL A 30 -15.82 36.41 -35.62
CA VAL A 30 -14.99 35.16 -35.63
C VAL A 30 -13.80 35.28 -34.67
N VAL A 31 -13.13 36.43 -34.66
CA VAL A 31 -11.99 36.65 -33.75
C VAL A 31 -12.41 36.58 -32.27
N ILE A 32 -13.53 37.24 -31.94
CA ILE A 32 -14.05 37.23 -30.54
C ILE A 32 -14.45 35.80 -30.14
N ILE A 33 -15.20 35.09 -31.00
CA ILE A 33 -15.60 33.69 -30.70
C ILE A 33 -14.38 32.80 -30.52
N SER A 34 -13.38 32.92 -31.41
CA SER A 34 -12.15 32.13 -31.32
C SER A 34 -11.37 32.44 -30.03
N ALA A 35 -11.28 33.71 -29.64
CA ALA A 35 -10.60 34.08 -28.39
C ALA A 35 -11.34 33.56 -27.16
N VAL A 36 -12.66 33.70 -27.09
CA VAL A 36 -13.48 33.20 -25.98
C VAL A 36 -13.39 31.67 -25.88
N THR A 37 -13.47 30.99 -27.02
CA THR A 37 -13.36 29.52 -27.08
C THR A 37 -11.97 29.07 -26.60
N GLY A 38 -10.90 29.69 -27.07
CA GLY A 38 -9.53 29.37 -26.66
C GLY A 38 -9.29 29.54 -25.16
N ILE A 39 -9.76 30.66 -24.59
CA ILE A 39 -9.69 30.93 -23.15
C ILE A 39 -10.49 29.88 -22.36
N SER A 40 -11.72 29.59 -22.82
CA SER A 40 -12.59 28.61 -22.17
C SER A 40 -11.97 27.19 -22.16
N PHE A 41 -11.40 26.74 -23.28
CA PHE A 41 -10.70 25.46 -23.36
C PHE A 41 -9.48 25.43 -22.44
N SER A 42 -8.69 26.48 -22.37
CA SER A 42 -7.53 26.55 -21.49
C SER A 42 -7.94 26.51 -20.02
N LEU A 43 -8.99 27.22 -19.61
CA LEU A 43 -9.51 27.20 -18.24
C LEU A 43 -10.12 25.84 -17.86
N LEU A 44 -10.90 25.25 -18.77
CA LEU A 44 -11.49 23.93 -18.56
C LEU A 44 -10.40 22.86 -18.44
N GLY A 45 -9.39 22.89 -19.30
CA GLY A 45 -8.27 21.94 -19.24
C GLY A 45 -7.54 21.99 -17.90
N LYS A 46 -7.22 23.19 -17.41
CA LYS A 46 -6.57 23.36 -16.09
C LYS A 46 -7.44 22.89 -14.93
N ARG A 47 -8.75 23.19 -14.96
CA ARG A 47 -9.68 22.71 -13.93
C ARG A 47 -9.80 21.20 -13.93
N TYR A 48 -9.91 20.60 -15.12
CA TYR A 48 -10.01 19.15 -15.28
C TYR A 48 -8.76 18.43 -14.77
N GLU A 49 -7.57 18.95 -15.11
CA GLU A 49 -6.31 18.43 -14.59
C GLU A 49 -6.23 18.53 -13.06
N GLN A 50 -6.63 19.66 -12.49
CA GLN A 50 -6.66 19.83 -11.03
C GLN A 50 -7.65 18.89 -10.36
N GLU A 51 -8.80 18.64 -10.98
CA GLU A 51 -9.82 17.74 -10.44
C GLU A 51 -9.37 16.29 -10.49
N ILE A 52 -8.73 15.86 -11.59
CA ILE A 52 -8.11 14.54 -11.69
C ILE A 52 -7.03 14.37 -10.62
N ARG A 53 -6.12 15.32 -10.48
CA ARG A 53 -5.07 15.26 -9.46
C ARG A 53 -5.65 15.16 -8.05
N ARG A 54 -6.66 15.94 -7.71
CA ARG A 54 -7.35 15.89 -6.41
C ARG A 54 -8.06 14.56 -6.19
N SER A 55 -8.73 14.05 -7.22
CA SER A 55 -9.42 12.76 -7.17
C SER A 55 -8.42 11.63 -6.93
N ASN A 56 -7.32 11.61 -7.70
CA ASN A 56 -6.28 10.60 -7.55
C ASN A 56 -5.62 10.68 -6.17
N SER A 57 -5.32 11.89 -5.67
CA SER A 57 -4.74 12.06 -4.33
C SER A 57 -5.65 11.49 -3.24
N ARG A 58 -6.97 11.74 -3.31
CA ARG A 58 -7.93 11.17 -2.36
C ARG A 58 -8.00 9.65 -2.42
N VAL A 59 -7.98 9.09 -3.63
CA VAL A 59 -7.96 7.62 -3.79
C VAL A 59 -6.69 7.03 -3.19
N LEU A 60 -5.53 7.65 -3.45
CA LEU A 60 -4.26 7.20 -2.89
C LEU A 60 -4.25 7.28 -1.35
N GLU A 61 -4.75 8.37 -0.76
CA GLU A 61 -4.89 8.51 0.69
C GLU A 61 -5.82 7.42 1.28
N GLN A 62 -6.92 7.12 0.61
CA GLN A 62 -7.84 6.06 1.03
C GLN A 62 -7.20 4.68 0.92
N VAL A 63 -6.46 4.41 -0.15
CA VAL A 63 -5.75 3.14 -0.33
C VAL A 63 -4.66 2.98 0.73
N ALA A 64 -3.87 4.02 1.00
CA ALA A 64 -2.85 3.99 2.05
C ALA A 64 -3.48 3.70 3.42
N TYR A 65 -4.53 4.46 3.79
CA TYR A 65 -5.25 4.23 5.05
C TYR A 65 -5.81 2.80 5.15
N PHE A 66 -6.42 2.30 4.07
CA PHE A 66 -6.97 0.94 4.05
C PHE A 66 -5.86 -0.13 4.17
N THR A 67 -4.73 0.10 3.53
CA THR A 67 -3.58 -0.82 3.61
C THR A 67 -3.00 -0.84 5.02
N ASP A 68 -2.84 0.32 5.65
CA ASP A 68 -2.40 0.43 7.03
C ASP A 68 -3.36 -0.27 7.98
N GLU A 69 -4.66 -0.07 7.83
CA GLU A 69 -5.68 -0.73 8.64
C GLU A 69 -5.71 -2.24 8.39
N ALA A 70 -5.58 -2.69 7.14
CA ALA A 70 -5.55 -4.11 6.79
C ALA A 70 -4.31 -4.80 7.36
N LEU A 71 -3.16 -4.17 7.39
CA LEU A 71 -1.91 -4.73 7.87
C LEU A 71 -1.74 -4.50 9.37
N TYR A 72 -1.50 -3.26 9.78
CA TYR A 72 -1.19 -2.92 11.18
C TYR A 72 -2.40 -3.01 12.09
N GLY A 73 -3.58 -2.63 11.62
CA GLY A 73 -4.84 -2.75 12.35
C GLY A 73 -5.16 -4.21 12.65
N THR A 74 -5.04 -5.08 11.63
CA THR A 74 -5.26 -6.53 11.79
C THR A 74 -4.29 -7.14 12.78
N VAL A 75 -2.98 -6.85 12.68
CA VAL A 75 -1.98 -7.36 13.63
C VAL A 75 -2.27 -6.87 15.05
N THR A 76 -2.62 -5.58 15.20
CA THR A 76 -2.95 -5.00 16.49
C THR A 76 -4.21 -5.65 17.08
N GLN A 77 -5.24 -5.87 16.27
CA GLN A 77 -6.45 -6.55 16.70
C GLN A 77 -6.17 -8.00 17.12
N MET A 78 -5.39 -8.75 16.32
CA MET A 78 -5.01 -10.12 16.67
C MET A 78 -4.26 -10.19 17.99
N ILE A 79 -3.32 -9.28 18.22
CA ILE A 79 -2.59 -9.20 19.48
C ILE A 79 -3.53 -8.88 20.63
N ASN A 80 -4.46 -7.94 20.45
CA ASN A 80 -5.44 -7.57 21.47
C ASN A 80 -6.40 -8.73 21.76
N ASP A 81 -6.90 -9.40 20.72
CA ASP A 81 -7.76 -10.59 20.88
C ASP A 81 -7.01 -11.69 21.64
N TYR A 82 -5.72 -11.86 21.33
CA TYR A 82 -4.87 -12.84 22.00
C TYR A 82 -4.59 -12.48 23.47
N ILE A 83 -4.40 -11.18 23.77
CA ILE A 83 -4.23 -10.66 25.13
C ILE A 83 -5.54 -10.80 25.93
N LEU A 84 -6.70 -10.56 25.30
CA LEU A 84 -8.01 -10.72 25.97
C LEU A 84 -8.30 -12.17 26.35
N ILE A 85 -7.77 -13.14 25.61
CA ILE A 85 -7.78 -14.57 25.95
C ILE A 85 -6.87 -14.85 27.16
N ASP A 86 -6.00 -13.91 27.53
CA ASP A 86 -4.99 -14.04 28.59
C ASP A 86 -5.54 -14.23 30.00
N TYR A 87 -6.81 -13.98 30.23
CA TYR A 87 -7.49 -14.34 31.47
C TYR A 87 -7.64 -15.89 31.62
N SER A 88 -7.28 -16.65 30.57
CA SER A 88 -7.16 -18.10 30.61
C SER A 88 -5.69 -18.52 30.77
N GLU A 89 -5.45 -19.75 31.28
CA GLU A 89 -4.10 -20.32 31.44
C GLU A 89 -3.25 -20.42 30.14
N ALA A 90 -3.78 -19.98 29.00
CA ALA A 90 -3.18 -20.09 27.68
C ALA A 90 -2.83 -18.73 27.05
N GLY A 91 -2.76 -17.65 27.84
CA GLY A 91 -2.60 -16.31 27.31
C GLY A 91 -1.17 -15.97 26.84
N ILE A 92 -1.09 -14.84 26.10
CA ILE A 92 0.18 -14.35 25.51
C ILE A 92 1.24 -14.05 26.58
N SER A 93 0.82 -13.51 27.73
CA SER A 93 1.71 -13.20 28.86
C SER A 93 2.43 -14.43 29.36
N ARG A 94 1.72 -15.56 29.43
CA ARG A 94 2.32 -16.83 29.85
C ARG A 94 3.32 -17.34 28.82
N PHE A 95 3.03 -17.21 27.53
CA PHE A 95 3.96 -17.60 26.48
C PHE A 95 5.28 -16.83 26.60
N TYR A 96 5.24 -15.53 26.84
CA TYR A 96 6.43 -14.68 26.92
C TYR A 96 7.03 -14.60 28.35
N SER A 97 6.43 -15.23 29.34
CA SER A 97 6.97 -15.25 30.71
C SER A 97 8.23 -16.11 30.80
N PRO A 98 9.37 -15.57 31.28
CA PRO A 98 10.63 -16.30 31.35
C PRO A 98 10.57 -17.49 32.32
N ASN A 99 9.66 -17.47 33.28
CA ASN A 99 9.51 -18.48 34.33
C ASN A 99 8.45 -19.55 33.99
N ALA A 100 7.75 -19.43 32.88
CA ALA A 100 6.76 -20.44 32.51
C ALA A 100 7.44 -21.67 31.94
N GLY A 101 7.31 -22.80 32.63
CA GLY A 101 7.63 -24.11 32.06
C GLY A 101 6.71 -24.38 30.87
N PHE A 102 7.28 -24.86 29.77
CA PHE A 102 6.56 -25.19 28.55
C PHE A 102 6.50 -26.72 28.39
N THR A 103 5.31 -27.17 28.09
CA THR A 103 5.06 -28.58 27.73
C THR A 103 4.62 -28.68 26.28
N ASN A 104 4.72 -29.89 25.68
CA ASN A 104 4.18 -30.13 24.34
C ASN A 104 2.67 -29.82 24.26
N TYR A 105 1.97 -29.96 25.39
CA TYR A 105 0.55 -29.62 25.46
C TYR A 105 0.30 -28.10 25.36
N ASP A 106 1.16 -27.28 25.97
CA ASP A 106 1.09 -25.82 25.85
C ASP A 106 1.34 -25.41 24.41
N CYS A 107 2.36 -25.98 23.75
CA CYS A 107 2.62 -25.74 22.32
C CYS A 107 1.40 -26.08 21.45
N TYR A 108 0.74 -27.20 21.70
CA TYR A 108 -0.47 -27.59 21.00
C TYR A 108 -1.60 -26.57 21.21
N LYS A 109 -1.82 -26.10 22.45
CA LYS A 109 -2.82 -25.07 22.75
C LYS A 109 -2.55 -23.76 21.97
N TYR A 110 -1.30 -23.28 21.98
CA TYR A 110 -0.95 -22.06 21.25
C TYR A 110 -1.13 -22.24 19.75
N HIS A 111 -0.74 -23.38 19.21
CA HIS A 111 -0.97 -23.70 17.81
C HIS A 111 -2.46 -23.63 17.44
N GLN A 112 -3.35 -24.24 18.23
CA GLN A 112 -4.79 -24.17 18.00
C GLN A 112 -5.35 -22.75 18.09
N LEU A 113 -4.84 -21.93 19.01
CA LEU A 113 -5.20 -20.53 19.13
C LEU A 113 -4.80 -19.75 17.86
N LEU A 114 -3.56 -19.94 17.38
CA LEU A 114 -3.08 -19.26 16.19
C LEU A 114 -3.88 -19.67 14.95
N ILE A 115 -4.22 -20.94 14.78
CA ILE A 115 -5.12 -21.43 13.72
C ILE A 115 -6.46 -20.70 13.80
N GLY A 116 -7.03 -20.56 14.99
CA GLY A 116 -8.29 -19.85 15.21
C GLY A 116 -8.23 -18.37 14.83
N LEU A 117 -7.07 -17.72 15.03
CA LEU A 117 -6.87 -16.32 14.62
C LEU A 117 -6.72 -16.20 13.09
N VAL A 118 -5.95 -17.11 12.47
CA VAL A 118 -5.82 -17.15 10.99
C VAL A 118 -7.18 -17.38 10.34
N ALA A 119 -7.97 -18.31 10.85
CA ALA A 119 -9.29 -18.63 10.27
C ALA A 119 -10.30 -17.48 10.30
N LYS A 120 -10.05 -16.41 11.07
CA LYS A 120 -10.90 -15.22 11.11
C LYS A 120 -10.59 -14.22 9.99
N ASN A 121 -9.46 -14.37 9.29
CA ASN A 121 -8.97 -13.39 8.32
C ASN A 121 -8.45 -14.10 7.07
N ASP A 122 -9.20 -14.01 6.00
CA ASP A 122 -8.95 -14.74 4.74
C ASP A 122 -7.62 -14.36 4.06
N PHE A 123 -7.08 -13.17 4.32
CA PHE A 123 -5.83 -12.69 3.74
C PHE A 123 -4.59 -12.93 4.62
N VAL A 124 -4.77 -13.58 5.77
CA VAL A 124 -3.67 -13.98 6.64
C VAL A 124 -3.24 -15.40 6.30
N HIS A 125 -1.98 -15.54 5.88
CA HIS A 125 -1.37 -16.83 5.55
C HIS A 125 -1.00 -17.64 6.79
N SER A 126 -0.24 -17.01 7.69
CA SER A 126 0.19 -17.65 8.94
C SER A 126 0.49 -16.63 10.03
N ILE A 127 0.51 -17.10 11.27
CA ILE A 127 0.92 -16.34 12.44
C ILE A 127 2.02 -17.14 13.14
N THR A 128 3.14 -16.47 13.42
CA THR A 128 4.27 -17.03 14.15
C THR A 128 4.47 -16.25 15.44
N ILE A 129 4.59 -16.94 16.55
CA ILE A 129 5.02 -16.37 17.84
C ILE A 129 6.36 -16.96 18.22
N TYR A 130 7.26 -16.10 18.66
CA TYR A 130 8.58 -16.47 19.11
C TYR A 130 8.87 -15.90 20.50
N ARG A 131 9.47 -16.71 21.35
CA ARG A 131 9.99 -16.34 22.65
C ARG A 131 11.51 -16.56 22.70
N LYS A 132 12.26 -15.54 23.13
CA LYS A 132 13.71 -15.54 23.15
C LYS A 132 14.31 -16.43 24.26
N ASN A 133 13.66 -16.48 25.43
CA ASN A 133 14.24 -17.18 26.58
C ASN A 133 13.17 -17.91 27.41
N PRO A 134 13.19 -19.28 27.45
CA PRO A 134 13.92 -20.16 26.52
C PRO A 134 13.37 -20.03 25.10
N ASN A 135 14.18 -20.37 24.10
CA ASN A 135 13.81 -20.26 22.69
C ASN A 135 12.65 -21.18 22.33
N TYR A 136 11.48 -20.62 22.08
CA TYR A 136 10.30 -21.33 21.57
C TYR A 136 9.69 -20.59 20.40
N VAL A 137 9.34 -21.37 19.37
CA VAL A 137 8.59 -20.89 18.21
C VAL A 137 7.32 -21.71 18.09
N VAL A 138 6.19 -21.06 17.90
CA VAL A 138 4.94 -21.70 17.51
C VAL A 138 4.41 -20.98 16.27
N ASP A 139 4.14 -21.77 15.23
CA ASP A 139 3.59 -21.26 13.98
C ASP A 139 2.25 -21.94 13.70
N SER A 140 1.27 -21.16 13.19
CA SER A 140 -0.08 -21.63 12.92
C SER A 140 -0.16 -22.70 11.83
N ARG A 141 0.80 -22.74 10.90
CA ARG A 141 0.80 -23.64 9.75
C ARG A 141 1.64 -24.89 10.00
N TYR A 142 2.81 -24.70 10.61
CA TYR A 142 3.78 -25.78 10.78
C TYR A 142 3.65 -26.52 12.12
N GLY A 143 2.89 -25.98 13.05
CA GLY A 143 2.65 -26.62 14.35
C GLY A 143 3.88 -26.79 15.22
N LEU A 144 4.92 -26.03 14.95
CA LEU A 144 6.20 -26.19 15.59
C LEU A 144 6.18 -25.64 17.02
N GLY A 145 6.33 -26.56 18.01
CA GLY A 145 6.91 -26.21 19.27
C GLY A 145 8.36 -26.70 19.23
N MET A 146 9.33 -25.79 19.09
CA MET A 146 10.71 -26.26 19.01
C MET A 146 11.33 -26.40 20.38
N ASP A 147 11.97 -27.55 20.56
CA ASP A 147 12.96 -27.80 21.60
C ASP A 147 14.11 -26.75 21.49
N PRO A 148 14.58 -26.17 22.61
CA PRO A 148 15.74 -25.30 22.66
C PRO A 148 17.02 -25.86 21.98
N ASN A 149 17.07 -27.15 21.75
CA ASN A 149 18.19 -27.84 21.09
C ASN A 149 18.05 -27.94 19.57
N SER A 150 16.92 -27.53 18.99
CA SER A 150 16.72 -27.58 17.54
C SER A 150 17.57 -26.48 16.86
N ARG A 151 18.17 -26.80 15.71
CA ARG A 151 19.00 -25.86 14.97
C ARG A 151 18.10 -24.86 14.26
N PHE A 152 18.32 -23.57 14.46
CA PHE A 152 17.59 -22.51 13.78
C PHE A 152 17.69 -22.60 12.25
N GLU A 153 18.78 -23.16 11.71
CA GLU A 153 18.97 -23.45 10.29
C GLU A 153 17.85 -24.30 9.67
N ASP A 154 17.22 -25.17 10.45
CA ASP A 154 16.09 -25.97 9.96
C ASP A 154 14.79 -25.13 9.86
N LEU A 155 14.66 -24.09 10.69
CA LEU A 155 13.53 -23.15 10.62
C LEU A 155 13.62 -22.27 9.40
N ASP A 156 14.82 -21.78 9.05
CA ASP A 156 15.02 -20.92 7.87
C ASP A 156 14.69 -21.60 6.55
N ARG A 157 14.50 -22.93 6.56
CA ARG A 157 13.97 -23.67 5.40
C ARG A 157 12.44 -23.60 5.29
N LEU A 158 11.75 -23.32 6.39
CA LEU A 158 10.28 -23.29 6.45
C LEU A 158 9.74 -21.87 6.33
N PHE A 159 10.37 -20.92 7.01
CA PHE A 159 10.06 -19.50 6.99
C PHE A 159 11.31 -18.68 7.40
N PRO A 160 11.40 -17.38 7.08
CA PRO A 160 12.61 -16.58 7.29
C PRO A 160 12.82 -16.22 8.77
N PHE A 161 13.07 -17.22 9.61
CA PHE A 161 13.18 -17.06 11.06
C PHE A 161 14.31 -16.13 11.49
N SER A 162 15.50 -16.33 10.90
CA SER A 162 16.68 -15.51 11.21
C SER A 162 16.47 -14.05 10.83
N ASP A 163 15.81 -13.78 9.69
CA ASP A 163 15.47 -12.43 9.25
C ASP A 163 14.45 -11.79 10.20
N TYR A 164 13.46 -12.55 10.66
CA TYR A 164 12.50 -12.08 11.64
C TYR A 164 13.13 -11.72 12.97
N CYS A 165 14.09 -12.53 13.45
CA CYS A 165 14.84 -12.21 14.67
C CYS A 165 15.65 -10.92 14.50
N ASN A 166 16.30 -10.71 13.35
CA ASN A 166 17.08 -9.51 13.06
C ASN A 166 16.18 -8.28 12.96
N LEU A 167 15.06 -8.37 12.27
CA LEU A 167 14.07 -7.29 12.18
C LEU A 167 13.50 -6.93 13.56
N ALA A 168 13.16 -7.92 14.37
CA ALA A 168 12.62 -7.68 15.71
C ALA A 168 13.61 -6.97 16.66
N LEU A 169 14.92 -7.00 16.37
CA LEU A 169 15.95 -6.24 17.09
C LEU A 169 16.07 -4.78 16.60
N GLY A 170 15.39 -4.38 15.53
CA GLY A 170 15.38 -3.01 15.04
C GLY A 170 14.73 -2.02 16.01
N GLU A 171 14.93 -0.72 15.74
CA GLU A 171 14.44 0.35 16.61
C GLU A 171 12.90 0.45 16.61
N GLU A 172 12.27 0.10 15.51
CA GLU A 172 10.82 0.17 15.37
C GLU A 172 10.12 -0.99 16.09
N ARG A 173 8.98 -0.68 16.71
CA ARG A 173 8.18 -1.67 17.45
C ARG A 173 7.37 -2.58 16.54
N ILE A 174 6.98 -2.06 15.40
CA ILE A 174 6.28 -2.78 14.33
C ILE A 174 7.13 -2.63 13.09
N GLN A 175 7.47 -3.73 12.47
CA GLN A 175 8.28 -3.74 11.25
C GLN A 175 7.59 -4.56 10.17
N MET A 176 7.81 -4.17 8.93
CA MET A 176 7.30 -4.86 7.76
C MET A 176 8.45 -5.51 7.01
N ALA A 177 8.31 -6.79 6.75
CA ALA A 177 9.20 -7.55 5.88
C ALA A 177 8.49 -7.77 4.54
N ALA A 178 9.08 -7.25 3.46
CA ALA A 178 8.61 -7.56 2.11
C ALA A 178 8.86 -9.03 1.77
N PRO A 179 8.18 -9.58 0.76
CA PRO A 179 8.42 -10.93 0.27
C PRO A 179 9.91 -11.17 -0.01
N LEU A 180 10.42 -12.31 0.42
CA LEU A 180 11.82 -12.72 0.27
C LEU A 180 11.92 -13.77 -0.84
N GLU A 181 12.29 -13.36 -2.04
CA GLU A 181 12.44 -14.27 -3.18
C GLU A 181 13.77 -15.03 -3.22
N LEU A 182 14.77 -14.57 -2.46
CA LEU A 182 16.16 -15.02 -2.57
C LEU A 182 16.74 -15.63 -1.27
N GLY A 183 15.89 -15.93 -0.30
CA GLY A 183 16.32 -16.56 0.94
C GLY A 183 16.46 -18.09 0.87
N PRO A 184 16.91 -18.74 1.93
CA PRO A 184 16.94 -20.21 2.04
C PRO A 184 15.56 -20.86 1.92
N CYS A 185 14.49 -20.09 2.20
CA CYS A 185 13.10 -20.42 1.82
C CYS A 185 12.58 -19.37 0.85
N ASN A 186 11.89 -19.81 -0.20
CA ASN A 186 11.08 -18.93 -1.01
C ASN A 186 9.86 -18.49 -0.18
N TRP A 187 9.86 -17.23 0.31
CA TRP A 187 8.81 -16.69 1.17
C TRP A 187 8.05 -15.57 0.47
N PRO A 188 7.02 -15.87 -0.31
CA PRO A 188 6.30 -14.89 -1.13
C PRO A 188 5.31 -14.03 -0.31
N TYR A 189 5.36 -14.09 1.01
CA TYR A 189 4.39 -13.44 1.89
C TYR A 189 4.92 -12.13 2.44
N LEU A 190 4.05 -11.13 2.46
CA LEU A 190 4.29 -9.90 3.19
C LEU A 190 4.13 -10.16 4.68
N THR A 191 5.11 -9.81 5.49
CA THR A 191 5.07 -10.10 6.93
C THR A 191 5.16 -8.82 7.75
N VAL A 192 4.24 -8.68 8.70
CA VAL A 192 4.28 -7.63 9.72
C VAL A 192 4.70 -8.26 11.05
N LEU A 193 5.79 -7.74 11.62
CA LEU A 193 6.32 -8.18 12.90
C LEU A 193 6.03 -7.13 13.97
N ARG A 194 5.68 -7.61 15.16
CA ARG A 194 5.55 -6.77 16.35
C ARG A 194 6.36 -7.35 17.48
N ARG A 195 7.25 -6.53 18.03
CA ARG A 195 8.10 -6.89 19.17
C ARG A 195 7.26 -7.04 20.45
N ILE A 196 7.64 -7.98 21.29
CA ILE A 196 7.09 -8.20 22.62
C ILE A 196 8.23 -8.03 23.65
N PRO A 197 8.05 -7.28 24.77
CA PRO A 197 6.82 -6.59 25.15
C PRO A 197 6.47 -5.43 24.23
N LEU A 198 5.20 -5.04 24.24
CA LEU A 198 4.67 -3.95 23.39
C LEU A 198 5.26 -2.58 23.76
N TYR A 199 5.79 -2.46 24.98
CA TYR A 199 6.40 -1.27 25.55
C TYR A 199 7.73 -1.66 26.23
N GLY A 200 8.73 -0.81 26.17
CA GLY A 200 10.06 -1.06 26.75
C GLY A 200 11.19 -0.94 25.73
N ASP A 201 12.42 -1.10 26.19
CA ASP A 201 13.63 -1.01 25.38
C ASP A 201 13.88 -2.30 24.59
N VAL A 202 14.77 -2.22 23.57
CA VAL A 202 15.12 -3.38 22.73
C VAL A 202 15.78 -4.50 23.55
N GLU A 203 16.52 -4.12 24.59
CA GLU A 203 17.20 -5.07 25.48
C GLU A 203 16.22 -5.94 26.30
N GLU A 204 15.00 -5.43 26.54
CA GLU A 204 13.92 -6.13 27.24
C GLU A 204 13.11 -7.04 26.33
N MET A 205 13.48 -7.17 25.06
CA MET A 205 12.75 -8.02 24.11
C MET A 205 12.64 -9.45 24.60
N SER A 206 11.40 -9.88 24.81
CA SER A 206 11.05 -11.27 25.19
C SER A 206 10.78 -12.15 23.97
N GLY A 207 10.45 -11.55 22.83
CA GLY A 207 10.13 -12.25 21.59
C GLY A 207 9.42 -11.36 20.56
N TYR A 208 8.78 -11.98 19.59
CA TYR A 208 7.97 -11.28 18.59
C TYR A 208 6.68 -12.04 18.26
N PHE A 209 5.74 -11.29 17.67
CA PHE A 209 4.53 -11.76 17.04
C PHE A 209 4.59 -11.36 15.56
N ALA A 210 4.57 -12.34 14.67
CA ALA A 210 4.66 -12.11 13.24
C ALA A 210 3.39 -12.60 12.54
N VAL A 211 2.85 -11.81 11.61
CA VAL A 211 1.71 -12.16 10.77
C VAL A 211 2.13 -12.08 9.32
N ALA A 212 2.05 -13.19 8.62
CA ALA A 212 2.30 -13.28 7.19
C ALA A 212 0.98 -13.15 6.43
N PHE A 213 0.96 -12.31 5.42
CA PHE A 213 -0.19 -11.98 4.57
C PHE A 213 0.04 -12.50 3.16
N GLU A 214 -1.02 -12.99 2.53
CA GLU A 214 -1.01 -13.36 1.12
C GLU A 214 -1.16 -12.10 0.24
N PRO A 215 -0.12 -11.71 -0.52
CA PRO A 215 -0.15 -10.46 -1.30
C PRO A 215 -1.30 -10.41 -2.30
N ASP A 216 -1.58 -11.51 -2.99
CA ASP A 216 -2.64 -11.57 -4.00
C ASP A 216 -4.02 -11.36 -3.38
N VAL A 217 -4.31 -12.04 -2.26
CA VAL A 217 -5.59 -11.91 -1.56
C VAL A 217 -5.74 -10.53 -0.93
N LEU A 218 -4.66 -9.99 -0.36
CA LEU A 218 -4.63 -8.62 0.14
C LEU A 218 -4.90 -7.62 -0.99
N TRP A 219 -4.29 -7.86 -2.16
CA TRP A 219 -4.51 -7.03 -3.34
C TRP A 219 -5.97 -7.08 -3.82
N GLU A 220 -6.57 -8.26 -3.92
CA GLU A 220 -7.99 -8.40 -4.29
C GLU A 220 -8.89 -7.61 -3.32
N LYS A 221 -8.61 -7.65 -2.04
CA LYS A 221 -9.37 -6.93 -1.02
C LYS A 221 -9.22 -5.40 -1.16
N ILE A 222 -8.01 -4.92 -1.41
CA ILE A 222 -7.74 -3.50 -1.66
C ILE A 222 -8.44 -3.05 -2.94
N SER A 223 -8.22 -3.75 -4.06
CA SER A 223 -8.77 -3.39 -5.36
C SER A 223 -10.29 -3.51 -5.42
N GLY A 224 -10.87 -4.50 -4.75
CA GLY A 224 -12.32 -4.67 -4.65
C GLY A 224 -13.01 -3.56 -3.84
N SER A 225 -12.29 -2.92 -2.91
CA SER A 225 -12.80 -1.80 -2.11
C SER A 225 -12.77 -0.47 -2.87
N PHE A 226 -11.95 -0.37 -3.91
CA PHE A 226 -11.75 0.86 -4.70
C PHE A 226 -11.96 0.56 -6.18
N GLN A 227 -12.82 1.36 -6.85
CA GLN A 227 -12.97 1.32 -8.32
C GLN A 227 -11.74 1.96 -8.97
N PHE A 228 -10.60 1.29 -8.88
CA PHE A 228 -9.35 1.78 -9.40
C PHE A 228 -9.06 1.17 -10.78
N GLN A 229 -8.85 2.03 -11.78
CA GLN A 229 -8.39 1.64 -13.12
C GLN A 229 -6.97 2.17 -13.30
N GLY A 230 -5.98 1.30 -13.17
CA GLY A 230 -4.60 1.69 -13.33
C GLY A 230 -3.62 0.77 -12.61
N SER A 231 -2.36 1.18 -12.58
CA SER A 231 -1.29 0.50 -11.84
C SER A 231 -1.09 1.17 -10.49
N LEU A 232 -0.96 0.36 -9.45
CA LEU A 232 -0.70 0.81 -8.10
C LEU A 232 0.55 0.10 -7.57
N LEU A 233 1.42 0.89 -6.95
CA LEU A 233 2.60 0.44 -6.24
C LEU A 233 2.49 0.92 -4.80
N ILE A 234 2.62 0.02 -3.85
CA ILE A 234 2.68 0.34 -2.42
C ILE A 234 4.12 0.10 -1.97
N MET A 235 4.74 1.12 -1.41
CA MET A 235 6.13 1.10 -0.93
C MET A 235 6.16 1.46 0.55
N ASP A 236 7.17 0.96 1.25
CA ASP A 236 7.47 1.42 2.60
C ASP A 236 8.17 2.79 2.59
N GLU A 237 8.45 3.33 3.77
CA GLU A 237 9.13 4.62 3.96
C GLU A 237 10.54 4.64 3.36
N THR A 238 11.15 3.47 3.16
CA THR A 238 12.48 3.31 2.56
C THR A 238 12.44 3.22 1.03
N GLY A 239 11.23 3.23 0.44
CA GLY A 239 11.01 3.05 -0.99
C GLY A 239 11.04 1.59 -1.46
N LYS A 240 11.05 0.62 -0.52
CA LYS A 240 10.97 -0.80 -0.87
C LYS A 240 9.55 -1.17 -1.27
N LEU A 241 9.42 -1.90 -2.37
CA LEU A 241 8.11 -2.37 -2.86
C LEU A 241 7.51 -3.37 -1.87
N ILE A 242 6.29 -3.08 -1.44
CA ILE A 242 5.48 -3.95 -0.57
C ILE A 242 4.48 -4.74 -1.40
N LEU A 243 3.75 -4.06 -2.28
CA LEU A 243 2.67 -4.64 -3.06
C LEU A 243 2.56 -3.94 -4.42
N SER A 244 2.32 -4.71 -5.48
CA SER A 244 2.12 -4.20 -6.83
C SER A 244 1.07 -5.01 -7.57
N ASN A 245 0.26 -4.35 -8.39
CA ASN A 245 -0.60 -5.00 -9.38
C ASN A 245 0.01 -5.00 -10.78
N MET A 246 1.22 -4.48 -10.91
CA MET A 246 1.90 -4.49 -12.20
C MET A 246 2.51 -5.88 -12.44
N PRO A 247 2.38 -6.43 -13.64
CA PRO A 247 3.08 -7.67 -13.97
C PRO A 247 4.59 -7.45 -13.87
N ASP A 248 5.32 -8.50 -13.49
CA ASP A 248 6.77 -8.51 -13.51
C ASP A 248 7.26 -8.29 -14.94
N SER A 249 7.56 -7.05 -15.26
CA SER A 249 8.07 -6.62 -16.54
C SER A 249 9.31 -5.75 -16.37
N PRO A 250 10.20 -5.69 -17.37
CA PRO A 250 11.34 -4.78 -17.33
C PRO A 250 10.96 -3.31 -17.12
N GLU A 251 9.75 -2.94 -17.55
CA GLU A 251 9.18 -1.59 -17.36
C GLU A 251 8.87 -1.33 -15.90
N THR A 252 8.37 -2.33 -15.17
CA THR A 252 8.06 -2.23 -13.73
C THR A 252 9.34 -2.01 -12.93
N VAL A 253 10.41 -2.74 -13.24
CA VAL A 253 11.73 -2.58 -12.62
C VAL A 253 12.27 -1.17 -12.87
N HIS A 254 12.16 -0.69 -14.10
CA HIS A 254 12.61 0.66 -14.45
C HIS A 254 11.82 1.77 -13.75
N ILE A 255 10.51 1.59 -13.58
CA ILE A 255 9.67 2.53 -12.82
C ILE A 255 10.08 2.53 -11.35
N GLN A 256 10.36 1.38 -10.76
CA GLN A 256 10.86 1.26 -9.38
C GLN A 256 12.20 1.97 -9.21
N GLU A 257 13.13 1.81 -10.14
CA GLU A 257 14.43 2.50 -10.12
C GLU A 257 14.25 4.03 -10.16
N ILE A 258 13.40 4.53 -11.07
CA ILE A 258 13.10 5.98 -11.20
C ILE A 258 12.46 6.51 -9.91
N LEU A 259 11.53 5.77 -9.32
CA LEU A 259 10.86 6.19 -8.08
C LEU A 259 11.84 6.21 -6.91
N ASN A 260 12.67 5.20 -6.77
CA ASN A 260 13.70 5.15 -5.74
C ASN A 260 14.71 6.30 -5.89
N GLU A 261 15.20 6.57 -7.09
CA GLU A 261 16.10 7.71 -7.33
C GLU A 261 15.48 9.06 -6.99
N ASN A 262 14.19 9.25 -7.29
CA ASN A 262 13.48 10.50 -7.01
C ASN A 262 13.12 10.66 -5.52
N PHE A 263 12.83 9.56 -4.83
CA PHE A 263 12.52 9.58 -3.38
C PHE A 263 13.75 9.99 -2.55
N PHE A 264 14.92 9.44 -2.89
CA PHE A 264 16.17 9.73 -2.16
C PHE A 264 16.84 11.08 -2.55
N ARG A 265 16.44 11.72 -3.67
CA ARG A 265 16.97 13.04 -4.05
C ARG A 265 16.21 14.23 -3.44
N ASN A 266 14.99 14.02 -2.98
CA ASN A 266 14.10 15.10 -2.49
C ASN A 266 13.81 15.00 -0.97
N GLY A 267 14.37 14.07 -0.25
CA GLY A 267 14.40 13.95 1.22
C GLY A 267 15.77 14.34 1.71
#